data_ed3d157b7b4c7338eca6ce43e797d833
#
_entry.id   ed3d157b7b4c7338eca6ce43e797d833
#
_cell.length_a   1.000
_cell.length_b   1.000
_cell.length_c   1.000
_cell.angle_alpha   90.00
_cell.angle_beta   90.00
_cell.angle_gamma   90.00
#
_symmetry.space_group_name_H-M   'P 1'
#
loop_
_entity.id
_entity.type
_entity.pdbx_description
1 polymer ?
#
loop_
_entity_poly.entity_id
_entity_poly.type
_entity_poly.pdbx_seq_one_letter_code
_entity_poly.pdbx_strand_id
1 'polypeptide(L)'
;MRFQSVISALFLLAALLSCGKEPDAEPASPELTVIIGTDGYGDGSYNDTMLEGILGFCKDHPEVNLTLQQPSSVADAGKRLDSWLAAEGSADRALILASNTYEDILRGKPAPKNGRVLILETDDVFPGHSSYIIRRYGASWLSGAMSRFFTGIIFKAMDGNDMIEESARGFSDGHSAASDNNVYTWTLADGPQGFAMRDSTYRFVYRKYQEFLTSGEYYGSLLFFPLLGGSLPGLFDYSRYNGFINIAGMDVDCTAYNPWVVPYSLCVNNHLVLKNYLEDWLAGTLWPEHQQFGLESEFIQVVPNTQYNFANQDMLALYRDFYSQAVEKEKAYEK
;
A
#
# COMPACT_ATOMS: atom_id res chain seq x y z
N MET A 1 24.76 -80.84 13.28
CA MET A 1 23.77 -80.00 13.82
C MET A 1 24.25 -78.76 14.63
N ARG A 2 25.47 -78.23 14.39
CA ARG A 2 25.99 -77.03 15.12
C ARG A 2 26.27 -75.82 14.25
N PHE A 3 26.14 -75.90 12.93
CA PHE A 3 26.41 -74.79 12.00
C PHE A 3 25.20 -73.95 11.67
N GLN A 4 24.02 -74.53 11.77
CA GLN A 4 22.75 -73.75 11.50
C GLN A 4 22.34 -72.79 12.64
N SER A 5 22.76 -73.05 13.88
CA SER A 5 22.43 -72.18 15.01
C SER A 5 23.27 -70.90 15.07
N VAL A 6 24.48 -70.90 14.48
CA VAL A 6 25.32 -69.69 14.48
C VAL A 6 24.88 -68.66 13.41
N ILE A 7 24.35 -69.15 12.27
CA ILE A 7 23.87 -68.26 11.18
C ILE A 7 22.59 -67.58 11.58
N SER A 8 21.67 -68.26 12.32
CA SER A 8 20.47 -67.63 12.81
C SER A 8 20.70 -66.56 13.88
N ALA A 9 21.73 -66.71 14.73
CA ALA A 9 22.12 -65.70 15.71
C ALA A 9 22.75 -64.46 15.10
N LEU A 10 23.51 -64.62 13.99
CA LEU A 10 24.09 -63.48 13.28
C LEU A 10 23.04 -62.67 12.52
N PHE A 11 22.00 -63.30 11.97
CA PHE A 11 20.88 -62.58 11.31
C PHE A 11 20.00 -61.84 12.32
N LEU A 12 19.81 -62.34 13.53
CA LEU A 12 19.09 -61.60 14.59
C LEU A 12 19.84 -60.43 15.14
N LEU A 13 21.19 -60.49 15.21
CA LEU A 13 22.04 -59.39 15.66
C LEU A 13 22.14 -58.26 14.60
N ALA A 14 22.12 -58.63 13.30
CA ALA A 14 22.13 -57.65 12.21
C ALA A 14 20.77 -56.88 12.11
N ALA A 15 19.65 -57.49 12.51
CA ALA A 15 18.33 -56.87 12.54
C ALA A 15 18.17 -55.88 13.71
N LEU A 16 18.97 -56.01 14.79
CA LEU A 16 18.92 -55.09 15.94
C LEU A 16 19.84 -53.85 15.79
N LEU A 17 20.71 -53.82 14.75
CA LEU A 17 21.56 -52.69 14.44
C LEU A 17 20.98 -51.76 13.35
N SER A 18 19.86 -52.11 12.77
CA SER A 18 19.07 -51.22 11.94
C SER A 18 18.17 -50.35 12.82
N CYS A 19 18.75 -49.62 13.78
CA CYS A 19 18.17 -48.37 14.25
C CYS A 19 18.18 -47.43 13.05
N GLY A 20 17.11 -47.49 12.26
CA GLY A 20 16.84 -46.46 11.26
C GLY A 20 16.87 -45.11 11.98
N LYS A 21 17.81 -44.23 11.65
CA LYS A 21 17.54 -42.82 11.81
C LYS A 21 16.17 -42.63 11.20
N GLU A 22 15.20 -42.22 12.03
CA GLU A 22 13.99 -41.59 11.46
C GLU A 22 14.50 -40.58 10.43
N PRO A 23 14.00 -40.60 9.19
CA PRO A 23 14.36 -39.56 8.24
C PRO A 23 14.13 -38.24 8.97
N ASP A 24 15.16 -37.43 9.08
CA ASP A 24 15.02 -36.08 9.63
C ASP A 24 13.78 -35.48 8.94
N ALA A 25 12.76 -35.12 9.71
CA ALA A 25 11.53 -34.56 9.15
C ALA A 25 11.97 -33.38 8.30
N GLU A 26 11.59 -33.39 7.01
CA GLU A 26 11.88 -32.23 6.16
C GLU A 26 11.43 -30.97 6.89
N PRO A 27 12.27 -29.94 6.97
CA PRO A 27 11.87 -28.71 7.64
C PRO A 27 10.56 -28.23 7.03
N ALA A 28 9.57 -27.92 7.88
CA ALA A 28 8.28 -27.43 7.42
C ALA A 28 8.50 -26.18 6.57
N SER A 29 7.88 -26.14 5.39
CA SER A 29 7.95 -24.97 4.51
C SER A 29 7.41 -23.73 5.22
N PRO A 30 8.04 -22.56 5.04
CA PRO A 30 7.52 -21.30 5.59
C PRO A 30 6.11 -21.00 5.07
N GLU A 31 5.25 -20.46 5.93
CA GLU A 31 3.85 -20.18 5.61
C GLU A 31 3.57 -18.68 5.65
N LEU A 32 3.22 -18.08 4.50
CA LEU A 32 2.79 -16.70 4.39
C LEU A 32 1.27 -16.62 4.18
N THR A 33 0.57 -16.02 5.12
CA THR A 33 -0.86 -15.70 4.98
C THR A 33 -1.04 -14.20 4.79
N VAL A 34 -1.87 -13.80 3.83
CA VAL A 34 -2.22 -12.40 3.60
C VAL A 34 -3.72 -12.24 3.65
N ILE A 35 -4.21 -11.42 4.57
CA ILE A 35 -5.60 -10.97 4.62
C ILE A 35 -5.65 -9.61 3.93
N ILE A 36 -6.15 -9.59 2.70
CA ILE A 36 -6.24 -8.38 1.88
C ILE A 36 -7.37 -7.47 2.31
N GLY A 37 -7.39 -6.23 1.80
CA GLY A 37 -8.52 -5.32 2.00
C GLY A 37 -9.86 -5.90 1.51
N THR A 38 -10.96 -5.43 2.08
CA THR A 38 -12.32 -5.89 1.70
C THR A 38 -12.71 -5.51 0.27
N ASP A 39 -12.07 -4.50 -0.30
CA ASP A 39 -12.18 -4.01 -1.67
C ASP A 39 -11.51 -4.94 -2.70
N GLY A 40 -10.60 -5.82 -2.26
CA GLY A 40 -10.01 -6.87 -3.09
C GLY A 40 -8.94 -6.37 -4.05
N TYR A 41 -8.69 -7.19 -5.08
CA TYR A 41 -7.72 -6.93 -6.15
C TYR A 41 -8.37 -6.27 -7.36
N GLY A 42 -7.55 -5.73 -8.28
CA GLY A 42 -8.00 -5.15 -9.54
C GLY A 42 -8.30 -3.66 -9.41
N ASP A 43 -7.73 -3.00 -8.40
CA ASP A 43 -7.85 -1.54 -8.22
C ASP A 43 -6.90 -0.74 -9.13
N GLY A 44 -5.89 -1.42 -9.72
CA GLY A 44 -4.84 -0.77 -10.51
C GLY A 44 -4.00 0.22 -9.70
N SER A 45 -3.98 0.09 -8.38
CA SER A 45 -3.45 1.04 -7.43
C SER A 45 -2.82 0.30 -6.23
N TYR A 46 -3.21 0.64 -5.01
CA TYR A 46 -2.63 0.18 -3.75
C TYR A 46 -2.61 -1.35 -3.59
N ASN A 47 -3.78 -2.02 -3.73
CA ASN A 47 -3.88 -3.46 -3.50
C ASN A 47 -3.11 -4.26 -4.55
N ASP A 48 -3.12 -3.81 -5.79
CA ASP A 48 -2.41 -4.48 -6.88
C ASP A 48 -0.90 -4.36 -6.73
N THR A 49 -0.37 -3.17 -6.35
CA THR A 49 1.07 -2.98 -6.09
C THR A 49 1.56 -3.81 -4.91
N MET A 50 0.78 -3.88 -3.84
CA MET A 50 1.07 -4.73 -2.69
C MET A 50 1.14 -6.21 -3.09
N LEU A 51 0.13 -6.68 -3.84
CA LEU A 51 0.08 -8.06 -4.33
C LEU A 51 1.26 -8.38 -5.25
N GLU A 52 1.63 -7.46 -6.14
CA GLU A 52 2.80 -7.60 -7.01
C GLU A 52 4.08 -7.86 -6.19
N GLY A 53 4.29 -7.11 -5.12
CA GLY A 53 5.40 -7.30 -4.19
C GLY A 53 5.40 -8.68 -3.54
N ILE A 54 4.26 -9.15 -3.05
CA ILE A 54 4.11 -10.47 -2.42
C ILE A 54 4.34 -11.60 -3.44
N LEU A 55 3.74 -11.51 -4.63
CA LEU A 55 3.92 -12.52 -5.68
C LEU A 55 5.35 -12.53 -6.22
N GLY A 56 5.99 -11.36 -6.34
CA GLY A 56 7.39 -11.22 -6.70
C GLY A 56 8.29 -11.93 -5.69
N PHE A 57 8.08 -11.69 -4.40
CA PHE A 57 8.80 -12.37 -3.32
C PHE A 57 8.60 -13.89 -3.38
N CYS A 58 7.37 -14.40 -3.48
CA CYS A 58 7.10 -15.84 -3.57
C CYS A 58 7.66 -16.50 -4.84
N LYS A 59 7.82 -15.74 -5.93
CA LYS A 59 8.50 -16.23 -7.14
C LYS A 59 10.01 -16.44 -6.90
N ASP A 60 10.63 -15.55 -6.12
CA ASP A 60 12.04 -15.63 -5.75
C ASP A 60 12.28 -16.71 -4.66
N HIS A 61 11.23 -17.02 -3.86
CA HIS A 61 11.23 -17.97 -2.75
C HIS A 61 10.12 -19.03 -2.91
N PRO A 62 10.28 -19.98 -3.85
CA PRO A 62 9.27 -20.99 -4.18
C PRO A 62 9.00 -22.00 -3.04
N GLU A 63 9.84 -22.04 -2.00
CA GLU A 63 9.64 -22.83 -0.78
C GLU A 63 8.55 -22.25 0.14
N VAL A 64 8.13 -20.98 -0.06
CA VAL A 64 7.12 -20.31 0.76
C VAL A 64 5.71 -20.68 0.30
N ASN A 65 4.92 -21.21 1.21
CA ASN A 65 3.51 -21.51 0.98
C ASN A 65 2.65 -20.25 1.18
N LEU A 66 2.19 -19.64 0.09
CA LEU A 66 1.34 -18.46 0.11
C LEU A 66 -0.15 -18.81 0.22
N THR A 67 -0.84 -18.20 1.16
CA THR A 67 -2.31 -18.22 1.28
C THR A 67 -2.85 -16.79 1.21
N LEU A 68 -3.60 -16.48 0.16
CA LEU A 68 -4.30 -15.20 0.01
C LEU A 68 -5.75 -15.34 0.45
N GLN A 69 -6.21 -14.44 1.31
CA GLN A 69 -7.56 -14.44 1.86
C GLN A 69 -8.24 -13.10 1.61
N GLN A 70 -9.34 -13.11 0.86
CA GLN A 70 -10.19 -11.95 0.70
C GLN A 70 -11.38 -12.05 1.64
N PRO A 71 -11.46 -11.21 2.69
CA PRO A 71 -12.61 -11.19 3.59
C PRO A 71 -13.79 -10.46 2.96
N SER A 72 -15.00 -10.85 3.31
CA SER A 72 -16.24 -10.19 2.88
C SER A 72 -16.56 -8.93 3.70
N SER A 73 -15.89 -8.74 4.82
CA SER A 73 -16.06 -7.61 5.75
C SER A 73 -14.90 -7.55 6.75
N VAL A 74 -14.77 -6.44 7.47
CA VAL A 74 -13.81 -6.30 8.59
C VAL A 74 -14.08 -7.36 9.66
N ALA A 75 -15.34 -7.66 9.95
CA ALA A 75 -15.71 -8.72 10.91
C ALA A 75 -15.28 -10.12 10.44
N ASP A 76 -15.34 -10.41 9.13
CA ASP A 76 -14.83 -11.65 8.55
C ASP A 76 -13.29 -11.70 8.63
N ALA A 77 -12.61 -10.59 8.37
CA ALA A 77 -11.16 -10.49 8.57
C ALA A 77 -10.76 -10.79 10.02
N GLY A 78 -11.52 -10.29 10.99
CA GLY A 78 -11.31 -10.58 12.41
C GLY A 78 -11.41 -12.07 12.75
N LYS A 79 -12.39 -12.78 12.20
CA LYS A 79 -12.52 -14.24 12.38
C LYS A 79 -11.34 -15.01 11.79
N ARG A 80 -10.83 -14.57 10.63
CA ARG A 80 -9.67 -15.18 9.97
C ARG A 80 -8.39 -14.93 10.78
N LEU A 81 -8.20 -13.72 11.29
CA LEU A 81 -7.11 -13.37 12.20
C LEU A 81 -7.17 -14.26 13.46
N ASP A 82 -8.33 -14.38 14.11
CA ASP A 82 -8.49 -15.21 15.31
C ASP A 82 -8.18 -16.68 15.02
N SER A 83 -8.63 -17.20 13.90
CA SER A 83 -8.33 -18.57 13.47
C SER A 83 -6.83 -18.77 13.23
N TRP A 84 -6.18 -17.78 12.61
CA TRP A 84 -4.73 -17.84 12.38
C TRP A 84 -3.93 -17.77 13.69
N LEU A 85 -4.31 -16.89 14.62
CA LEU A 85 -3.66 -16.76 15.94
C LEU A 85 -3.84 -18.04 16.81
N ALA A 86 -4.99 -18.71 16.70
CA ALA A 86 -5.29 -19.92 17.45
C ALA A 86 -4.62 -21.18 16.87
N ALA A 87 -4.22 -21.17 15.60
CA ALA A 87 -3.65 -22.34 14.95
C ALA A 87 -2.24 -22.63 15.49
N GLU A 88 -1.97 -23.92 15.75
CA GLU A 88 -0.62 -24.41 16.02
C GLU A 88 0.11 -24.56 14.67
N GLY A 89 0.70 -23.48 14.19
CA GLY A 89 1.50 -23.48 12.95
C GLY A 89 2.98 -23.74 13.21
N SER A 90 3.77 -23.78 12.14
CA SER A 90 5.24 -23.80 12.23
C SER A 90 5.75 -22.49 12.85
N ALA A 91 6.99 -22.52 13.37
CA ALA A 91 7.64 -21.27 13.85
C ALA A 91 7.88 -20.27 12.72
N ASP A 92 7.99 -20.77 11.46
CA ASP A 92 8.25 -19.97 10.27
C ASP A 92 6.95 -19.59 9.57
N ARG A 93 6.06 -18.91 10.28
CA ARG A 93 4.81 -18.40 9.69
C ARG A 93 4.68 -16.89 9.87
N ALA A 94 4.16 -16.23 8.85
CA ALA A 94 3.87 -14.82 8.86
C ALA A 94 2.43 -14.53 8.41
N LEU A 95 1.81 -13.53 9.03
CA LEU A 95 0.52 -12.98 8.63
C LEU A 95 0.67 -11.51 8.29
N ILE A 96 0.16 -11.12 7.13
CA ILE A 96 0.02 -9.73 6.72
C ILE A 96 -1.45 -9.32 6.76
N LEU A 97 -1.76 -8.27 7.52
CA LEU A 97 -3.03 -7.56 7.50
C LEU A 97 -2.88 -6.37 6.56
N ALA A 98 -3.35 -6.52 5.33
CA ALA A 98 -3.04 -5.64 4.23
C ALA A 98 -3.95 -4.40 4.13
N SER A 99 -4.46 -3.92 5.26
CA SER A 99 -5.28 -2.71 5.34
C SER A 99 -5.28 -2.16 6.76
N ASN A 100 -5.16 -0.83 6.89
CA ASN A 100 -5.32 -0.13 8.17
C ASN A 100 -6.75 -0.23 8.74
N THR A 101 -7.74 -0.55 7.94
CA THR A 101 -9.10 -0.81 8.42
C THR A 101 -9.18 -1.99 9.39
N TYR A 102 -8.07 -2.76 9.54
CA TYR A 102 -7.95 -3.89 10.46
C TYR A 102 -7.33 -3.55 11.81
N GLU A 103 -7.05 -2.28 12.09
CA GLU A 103 -6.50 -1.81 13.37
C GLU A 103 -7.34 -2.27 14.56
N ASP A 104 -8.64 -2.03 14.51
CA ASP A 104 -9.54 -2.34 15.62
C ASP A 104 -9.66 -3.85 15.88
N ILE A 105 -9.55 -4.69 14.85
CA ILE A 105 -9.59 -6.15 15.04
C ILE A 105 -8.26 -6.69 15.56
N LEU A 106 -7.12 -6.00 15.34
CA LEU A 106 -5.82 -6.37 15.88
C LEU A 106 -5.62 -5.84 17.30
N ARG A 107 -6.25 -4.72 17.64
CA ARG A 107 -6.11 -4.05 18.95
C ARG A 107 -6.47 -5.00 20.08
N GLY A 108 -5.52 -5.17 21.02
CA GLY A 108 -5.69 -6.06 22.18
C GLY A 108 -5.59 -7.56 21.87
N LYS A 109 -5.25 -7.96 20.66
CA LYS A 109 -4.93 -9.36 20.39
C LYS A 109 -3.57 -9.74 21.00
N PRO A 110 -3.44 -10.96 21.52
CA PRO A 110 -2.16 -11.42 22.03
C PRO A 110 -1.16 -11.61 20.90
N ALA A 111 0.13 -11.46 21.22
CA ALA A 111 1.19 -11.87 20.31
C ALA A 111 1.01 -13.35 19.91
N PRO A 112 1.29 -13.73 18.64
CA PRO A 112 1.19 -15.11 18.21
C PRO A 112 2.20 -15.96 18.98
N LYS A 113 1.82 -17.17 19.37
CA LYS A 113 2.73 -18.11 20.02
C LYS A 113 3.88 -18.50 19.09
N ASN A 114 3.56 -18.68 17.83
CA ASN A 114 4.50 -18.97 16.75
C ASN A 114 4.20 -18.02 15.58
N GLY A 115 5.26 -17.52 14.92
CA GLY A 115 5.14 -16.66 13.76
C GLY A 115 5.05 -15.17 14.09
N ARG A 116 4.69 -14.37 13.10
CA ARG A 116 4.70 -12.90 13.15
C ARG A 116 3.47 -12.32 12.48
N VAL A 117 3.00 -11.18 12.95
CA VAL A 117 1.91 -10.40 12.34
C VAL A 117 2.44 -9.02 11.98
N LEU A 118 2.18 -8.61 10.74
CA LEU A 118 2.43 -7.26 10.24
C LEU A 118 1.11 -6.63 9.80
N ILE A 119 0.80 -5.44 10.30
CA ILE A 119 -0.28 -4.61 9.78
C ILE A 119 0.30 -3.43 9.00
N LEU A 120 -0.34 -3.10 7.89
CA LEU A 120 0.14 -2.09 6.94
C LEU A 120 -0.57 -0.75 7.13
N GLU A 121 0.19 0.33 6.88
CA GLU A 121 -0.32 1.69 6.71
C GLU A 121 -1.05 2.24 7.94
N THR A 122 -0.51 1.97 9.11
CA THR A 122 -1.03 2.47 10.38
C THR A 122 0.08 3.15 11.20
N ASP A 123 -0.27 4.21 11.89
CA ASP A 123 0.60 4.94 12.83
C ASP A 123 0.53 4.33 14.25
N ASP A 124 -0.38 3.38 14.44
CA ASP A 124 -0.58 2.71 15.73
C ASP A 124 0.49 1.65 16.01
N VAL A 125 0.84 1.53 17.28
CA VAL A 125 1.71 0.48 17.81
C VAL A 125 0.87 -0.62 18.44
N PHE A 126 1.13 -1.86 18.06
CA PHE A 126 0.39 -3.04 18.52
C PHE A 126 1.35 -3.96 19.29
N PRO A 127 1.29 -4.01 20.64
CA PRO A 127 2.20 -4.81 21.43
C PRO A 127 2.30 -6.27 20.97
N GLY A 128 3.51 -6.71 20.61
CA GLY A 128 3.78 -8.06 20.12
C GLY A 128 3.43 -8.31 18.65
N HIS A 129 3.09 -7.27 17.90
CA HIS A 129 2.89 -7.29 16.45
C HIS A 129 3.73 -6.18 15.81
N SER A 130 3.91 -6.25 14.52
CA SER A 130 4.64 -5.23 13.76
C SER A 130 3.69 -4.37 12.94
N SER A 131 4.04 -3.11 12.78
CA SER A 131 3.29 -2.16 11.95
C SER A 131 4.25 -1.24 11.20
N TYR A 132 3.77 -0.66 10.10
CA TYR A 132 4.44 0.47 9.49
C TYR A 132 3.44 1.45 8.87
N ILE A 133 3.92 2.66 8.65
CA ILE A 133 3.25 3.69 7.87
C ILE A 133 4.22 4.32 6.87
N ILE A 134 3.73 4.59 5.66
CA ILE A 134 4.39 5.47 4.71
C ILE A 134 3.71 6.84 4.82
N ARG A 135 4.43 7.82 5.40
CA ARG A 135 3.95 9.19 5.59
C ARG A 135 3.75 9.86 4.24
N ARG A 136 2.63 10.51 4.08
CA ARG A 136 2.24 11.11 2.79
C ARG A 136 2.32 12.62 2.77
N TYR A 137 2.47 13.26 3.94
CA TYR A 137 2.43 14.71 4.05
C TYR A 137 3.48 15.39 3.16
N GLY A 138 4.76 14.99 3.25
CA GLY A 138 5.86 15.61 2.50
C GLY A 138 5.71 15.45 0.98
N ALA A 139 5.41 14.25 0.51
CA ALA A 139 5.19 13.99 -0.91
C ALA A 139 3.95 14.74 -1.45
N SER A 140 2.89 14.83 -0.65
CA SER A 140 1.70 15.61 -0.99
C SER A 140 1.97 17.11 -0.97
N TRP A 141 2.77 17.60 0.00
CA TRP A 141 3.20 18.99 0.04
C TRP A 141 4.01 19.36 -1.22
N LEU A 142 4.96 18.50 -1.62
CA LEU A 142 5.72 18.68 -2.86
C LEU A 142 4.79 18.72 -4.08
N SER A 143 3.82 17.80 -4.13
CA SER A 143 2.81 17.74 -5.20
C SER A 143 1.99 19.02 -5.28
N GLY A 144 1.58 19.56 -4.15
CA GLY A 144 0.86 20.84 -4.05
C GLY A 144 1.69 22.01 -4.57
N ALA A 145 2.96 22.13 -4.12
CA ALA A 145 3.87 23.19 -4.55
C ALA A 145 4.19 23.12 -6.05
N MET A 146 4.36 21.91 -6.60
CA MET A 146 4.54 21.70 -8.05
C MET A 146 3.29 22.09 -8.85
N SER A 147 2.12 22.11 -8.22
CA SER A 147 0.82 22.45 -8.83
C SER A 147 0.51 23.95 -8.84
N ARG A 148 1.44 24.82 -8.52
CA ARG A 148 1.25 26.26 -8.29
C ARG A 148 0.54 27.03 -9.41
N PHE A 149 0.55 26.51 -10.64
CA PHE A 149 -0.07 27.16 -11.81
C PHE A 149 -1.52 26.74 -12.06
N PHE A 150 -2.03 25.83 -11.24
CA PHE A 150 -3.37 25.27 -11.38
C PHE A 150 -4.28 25.72 -10.25
N THR A 151 -5.58 25.72 -10.51
CA THR A 151 -6.57 25.63 -9.44
C THR A 151 -6.63 24.17 -8.99
N GLY A 152 -6.35 23.91 -7.72
CA GLY A 152 -6.28 22.56 -7.17
C GLY A 152 -7.66 22.00 -6.84
N ILE A 153 -7.90 20.73 -7.16
CA ILE A 153 -9.05 19.95 -6.69
C ILE A 153 -8.53 18.74 -5.91
N ILE A 154 -8.59 18.78 -4.60
CA ILE A 154 -8.39 17.59 -3.78
C ILE A 154 -9.65 16.73 -3.90
N PHE A 155 -9.52 15.55 -4.50
CA PHE A 155 -10.67 14.69 -4.73
C PHE A 155 -10.54 13.41 -3.90
N LYS A 156 -11.30 13.34 -2.80
CA LYS A 156 -11.24 12.26 -1.82
C LYS A 156 -12.27 11.18 -2.11
N ALA A 157 -11.92 9.91 -1.86
CA ALA A 157 -12.87 8.80 -1.86
C ALA A 157 -13.87 8.94 -0.72
N MET A 158 -13.39 9.34 0.47
CA MET A 158 -14.17 9.54 1.68
C MET A 158 -13.51 10.58 2.59
N ASP A 159 -14.25 11.08 3.56
CA ASP A 159 -13.74 11.90 4.67
C ASP A 159 -13.35 11.02 5.86
N GLY A 160 -12.48 11.54 6.73
CA GLY A 160 -12.14 10.93 8.02
C GLY A 160 -11.21 9.72 7.97
N ASN A 161 -10.57 9.45 6.83
CA ASN A 161 -9.47 8.50 6.76
C ASN A 161 -8.14 9.26 6.95
N ASP A 162 -7.36 8.90 7.95
CA ASP A 162 -6.14 9.62 8.37
C ASP A 162 -5.13 9.80 7.25
N MET A 163 -4.90 8.79 6.40
CA MET A 163 -3.96 8.89 5.27
C MET A 163 -4.47 9.84 4.20
N ILE A 164 -5.79 9.84 3.94
CA ILE A 164 -6.42 10.78 3.01
C ILE A 164 -6.31 12.20 3.55
N GLU A 165 -6.62 12.41 4.83
CA GLU A 165 -6.58 13.75 5.43
C GLU A 165 -5.14 14.28 5.53
N GLU A 166 -4.15 13.44 5.85
CA GLU A 166 -2.74 13.80 5.81
C GLU A 166 -2.30 14.23 4.41
N SER A 167 -2.67 13.44 3.38
CA SER A 167 -2.36 13.74 1.97
C SER A 167 -3.04 15.03 1.51
N ALA A 168 -4.33 15.20 1.83
CA ALA A 168 -5.10 16.38 1.48
C ALA A 168 -4.51 17.65 2.11
N ARG A 169 -4.13 17.57 3.38
CA ARG A 169 -3.48 18.68 4.10
C ARG A 169 -2.13 19.01 3.48
N GLY A 170 -1.27 18.01 3.25
CA GLY A 170 0.03 18.21 2.62
C GLY A 170 -0.12 18.95 1.28
N PHE A 171 -1.00 18.48 0.39
CA PHE A 171 -1.25 19.12 -0.89
C PHE A 171 -1.73 20.57 -0.73
N SER A 172 -2.70 20.84 0.14
CA SER A 172 -3.23 22.18 0.39
C SER A 172 -2.15 23.14 0.89
N ASP A 173 -1.34 22.69 1.87
CA ASP A 173 -0.27 23.50 2.46
C ASP A 173 0.83 23.81 1.44
N GLY A 174 1.24 22.81 0.63
CA GLY A 174 2.25 22.99 -0.41
C GLY A 174 1.78 23.91 -1.53
N HIS A 175 0.53 23.75 -1.96
CA HIS A 175 -0.06 24.62 -2.97
C HIS A 175 -0.15 26.07 -2.48
N SER A 176 -0.63 26.30 -1.27
CA SER A 176 -0.73 27.63 -0.66
C SER A 176 0.61 28.29 -0.41
N ALA A 177 1.67 27.51 -0.19
CA ALA A 177 3.03 28.03 -0.04
C ALA A 177 3.64 28.52 -1.37
N ALA A 178 3.15 28.06 -2.52
CA ALA A 178 3.72 28.30 -3.83
C ALA A 178 2.79 29.10 -4.78
N SER A 179 1.52 29.30 -4.41
CA SER A 179 0.48 29.88 -5.29
C SER A 179 -0.60 30.62 -4.50
N ASP A 180 -1.18 31.64 -5.15
CA ASP A 180 -2.40 32.32 -4.70
C ASP A 180 -3.68 31.70 -5.31
N ASN A 181 -3.56 30.66 -6.13
CA ASN A 181 -4.72 29.97 -6.71
C ASN A 181 -5.46 29.17 -5.64
N ASN A 182 -6.77 29.02 -5.82
CA ASN A 182 -7.61 28.30 -4.87
C ASN A 182 -7.39 26.78 -4.91
N VAL A 183 -7.63 26.14 -3.79
CA VAL A 183 -7.75 24.68 -3.64
C VAL A 183 -9.15 24.35 -3.13
N TYR A 184 -9.86 23.50 -3.84
CA TYR A 184 -11.19 23.01 -3.48
C TYR A 184 -11.12 21.54 -3.09
N THR A 185 -12.03 21.09 -2.25
CA THR A 185 -12.13 19.69 -1.84
C THR A 185 -13.47 19.11 -2.29
N TRP A 186 -13.41 17.96 -2.96
CA TRP A 186 -14.57 17.16 -3.34
C TRP A 186 -14.47 15.79 -2.67
N THR A 187 -15.58 15.25 -2.19
CA THR A 187 -15.67 13.93 -1.58
C THR A 187 -16.67 13.08 -2.36
N LEU A 188 -16.24 11.87 -2.74
CA LEU A 188 -17.03 10.98 -3.63
C LEU A 188 -18.17 10.29 -2.87
N ALA A 189 -17.90 9.84 -1.63
CA ALA A 189 -18.86 9.11 -0.81
C ALA A 189 -18.65 9.38 0.69
N ASP A 190 -19.65 9.02 1.49
CA ASP A 190 -19.61 9.20 2.96
C ASP A 190 -18.84 8.09 3.68
N GLY A 191 -18.24 7.14 2.96
CA GLY A 191 -17.55 6.00 3.56
C GLY A 191 -16.66 5.24 2.60
N PRO A 192 -16.07 4.10 3.05
CA PRO A 192 -15.03 3.38 2.33
C PRO A 192 -15.44 2.84 0.95
N GLN A 193 -16.73 2.72 0.65
CA GLN A 193 -17.22 2.39 -0.70
C GLN A 193 -16.70 3.37 -1.76
N GLY A 194 -16.33 4.60 -1.37
CA GLY A 194 -15.74 5.59 -2.26
C GLY A 194 -14.47 5.11 -2.98
N PHE A 195 -13.76 4.13 -2.43
CA PHE A 195 -12.59 3.52 -3.07
C PHE A 195 -12.92 2.58 -4.24
N ALA A 196 -14.18 2.15 -4.38
CA ALA A 196 -14.61 1.14 -5.37
C ALA A 196 -15.75 1.64 -6.27
N MET A 197 -15.82 2.95 -6.57
CA MET A 197 -16.92 3.59 -7.30
C MET A 197 -16.52 4.12 -8.69
N ARG A 198 -15.73 3.38 -9.47
CA ARG A 198 -15.18 3.81 -10.77
C ARG A 198 -16.23 4.49 -11.67
N ASP A 199 -17.36 3.82 -11.94
CA ASP A 199 -18.40 4.34 -12.85
C ASP A 199 -19.11 5.57 -12.27
N SER A 200 -19.25 5.62 -10.96
CA SER A 200 -19.84 6.76 -10.26
C SER A 200 -18.91 7.97 -10.25
N THR A 201 -17.58 7.74 -10.21
CA THR A 201 -16.57 8.79 -10.27
C THR A 201 -16.68 9.60 -11.56
N TYR A 202 -16.77 8.93 -12.71
CA TYR A 202 -16.99 9.63 -13.99
C TYR A 202 -18.19 10.56 -13.95
N ARG A 203 -19.35 10.06 -13.48
CA ARG A 203 -20.61 10.82 -13.42
C ARG A 203 -20.55 11.95 -12.39
N PHE A 204 -19.90 11.70 -11.26
CA PHE A 204 -19.70 12.70 -10.22
C PHE A 204 -18.88 13.87 -10.74
N VAL A 205 -17.72 13.59 -11.35
CA VAL A 205 -16.83 14.62 -11.91
C VAL A 205 -17.53 15.40 -13.00
N TYR A 206 -18.25 14.74 -13.92
CA TYR A 206 -19.03 15.42 -14.96
C TYR A 206 -19.99 16.44 -14.38
N ARG A 207 -20.80 16.05 -13.40
CA ARG A 207 -21.76 16.94 -12.75
C ARG A 207 -21.06 18.07 -12.00
N LYS A 208 -20.11 17.76 -11.13
CA LYS A 208 -19.38 18.74 -10.33
C LYS A 208 -18.60 19.74 -11.17
N TYR A 209 -18.01 19.29 -12.26
CA TYR A 209 -17.30 20.17 -13.18
C TYR A 209 -18.26 21.16 -13.88
N GLN A 210 -19.46 20.72 -14.29
CA GLN A 210 -20.47 21.61 -14.84
C GLN A 210 -20.96 22.65 -13.82
N GLU A 211 -21.22 22.24 -12.57
CA GLU A 211 -21.56 23.14 -11.47
C GLU A 211 -20.44 24.18 -11.27
N PHE A 212 -19.18 23.72 -11.26
CA PHE A 212 -18.01 24.56 -11.05
C PHE A 212 -17.81 25.59 -12.17
N LEU A 213 -17.98 25.21 -13.44
CA LEU A 213 -17.89 26.12 -14.59
C LEU A 213 -18.97 27.22 -14.55
N THR A 214 -20.14 26.93 -13.98
CA THR A 214 -21.28 27.87 -13.92
C THR A 214 -21.24 28.75 -12.68
N SER A 215 -20.45 28.44 -11.66
CA SER A 215 -20.33 29.21 -10.42
C SER A 215 -19.65 30.57 -10.60
N GLY A 216 -18.90 30.75 -11.68
CA GLY A 216 -18.08 31.93 -11.91
C GLY A 216 -16.78 32.00 -11.06
N GLU A 217 -16.51 30.97 -10.31
CA GLU A 217 -15.31 30.87 -9.44
C GLU A 217 -14.07 30.35 -10.17
N TYR A 218 -14.24 29.90 -11.42
CA TYR A 218 -13.18 29.28 -12.19
C TYR A 218 -12.49 30.25 -13.13
N TYR A 219 -11.19 30.41 -12.92
CA TYR A 219 -10.30 31.15 -13.83
C TYR A 219 -8.98 30.38 -13.99
N GLY A 220 -8.89 29.46 -14.96
CA GLY A 220 -7.62 28.81 -15.25
C GLY A 220 -7.69 27.30 -15.53
N SER A 221 -6.57 26.61 -15.43
CA SER A 221 -6.50 25.16 -15.60
C SER A 221 -6.69 24.45 -14.27
N LEU A 222 -7.50 23.39 -14.26
CA LEU A 222 -7.69 22.52 -13.08
C LEU A 222 -6.64 21.43 -13.02
N LEU A 223 -6.21 21.13 -11.79
CA LEU A 223 -5.48 19.92 -11.48
C LEU A 223 -6.20 19.16 -10.36
N PHE A 224 -6.54 17.92 -10.64
CA PHE A 224 -7.07 16.99 -9.66
C PHE A 224 -5.93 16.31 -8.92
N PHE A 225 -5.95 16.37 -7.61
CA PHE A 225 -5.14 15.56 -6.70
C PHE A 225 -6.02 14.44 -6.14
N PRO A 226 -6.03 13.25 -6.77
CA PRO A 226 -7.03 12.23 -6.50
C PRO A 226 -6.56 11.29 -5.38
N LEU A 227 -7.33 11.22 -4.32
CA LEU A 227 -7.18 10.29 -3.19
C LEU A 227 -8.33 9.27 -3.26
N LEU A 228 -8.35 8.46 -4.34
CA LEU A 228 -9.52 7.72 -4.80
C LEU A 228 -9.34 6.19 -4.81
N GLY A 229 -8.10 5.66 -4.67
CA GLY A 229 -7.84 4.23 -4.79
C GLY A 229 -8.42 3.66 -6.09
N GLY A 230 -9.13 2.53 -6.03
CA GLY A 230 -9.74 1.87 -7.19
C GLY A 230 -10.81 2.67 -7.93
N SER A 231 -11.23 3.84 -7.43
CA SER A 231 -12.09 4.78 -8.16
C SER A 231 -11.34 5.72 -9.12
N LEU A 232 -10.00 5.81 -9.01
CA LEU A 232 -9.16 6.68 -9.85
C LEU A 232 -9.34 6.44 -11.36
N PRO A 233 -9.46 5.20 -11.88
CA PRO A 233 -9.69 4.97 -13.30
C PRO A 233 -10.91 5.70 -13.86
N GLY A 234 -11.96 5.93 -13.07
CA GLY A 234 -13.13 6.70 -13.48
C GLY A 234 -12.83 8.18 -13.76
N LEU A 235 -11.86 8.77 -13.07
CA LEU A 235 -11.38 10.12 -13.34
C LEU A 235 -10.55 10.16 -14.65
N PHE A 236 -9.71 9.18 -14.90
CA PHE A 236 -8.99 9.05 -16.17
C PHE A 236 -9.95 8.81 -17.35
N ASP A 237 -10.99 7.99 -17.18
CA ASP A 237 -12.03 7.80 -18.19
C ASP A 237 -12.72 9.13 -18.51
N TYR A 238 -12.99 9.98 -17.52
CA TYR A 238 -13.52 11.32 -17.74
C TYR A 238 -12.56 12.19 -18.55
N SER A 239 -11.26 12.19 -18.24
CA SER A 239 -10.25 13.03 -18.91
C SER A 239 -10.08 12.71 -20.39
N ARG A 240 -10.33 11.45 -20.81
CA ARG A 240 -10.24 11.05 -22.23
C ARG A 240 -11.21 11.77 -23.14
N TYR A 241 -12.35 12.17 -22.59
CA TYR A 241 -13.41 12.84 -23.36
C TYR A 241 -13.49 14.34 -23.06
N ASN A 242 -12.84 14.81 -22.00
CA ASN A 242 -12.91 16.18 -21.50
C ASN A 242 -11.49 16.68 -21.18
N GLY A 243 -10.70 16.94 -22.21
CA GLY A 243 -9.25 17.22 -22.17
C GLY A 243 -8.82 18.53 -21.47
N PHE A 244 -9.69 19.15 -20.67
CA PHE A 244 -9.39 20.42 -19.99
C PHE A 244 -9.00 20.26 -18.51
N ILE A 245 -8.78 19.04 -18.06
CA ILE A 245 -8.36 18.75 -16.69
C ILE A 245 -6.98 18.09 -16.68
N ASN A 246 -6.22 18.40 -15.64
CA ASN A 246 -4.96 17.72 -15.34
C ASN A 246 -5.17 16.82 -14.11
N ILE A 247 -4.43 15.73 -14.01
CA ILE A 247 -4.58 14.74 -12.96
C ILE A 247 -3.20 14.40 -12.43
N ALA A 248 -2.94 14.62 -11.15
CA ALA A 248 -1.79 14.04 -10.48
C ALA A 248 -1.95 12.51 -10.46
N GLY A 249 -0.93 11.76 -10.89
CA GLY A 249 -0.92 10.33 -10.71
C GLY A 249 -0.87 9.99 -9.23
N MET A 250 -1.47 8.85 -8.84
CA MET A 250 -1.51 8.41 -7.45
C MET A 250 -1.18 6.92 -7.34
N ASP A 251 -0.43 6.58 -6.29
CA ASP A 251 0.06 5.25 -5.90
C ASP A 251 1.08 4.65 -6.87
N VAL A 252 0.91 4.84 -8.17
CA VAL A 252 1.81 4.37 -9.23
C VAL A 252 2.12 5.49 -10.23
N ASP A 253 3.13 5.29 -11.09
CA ASP A 253 3.36 6.20 -12.21
C ASP A 253 2.22 6.10 -13.23
N CYS A 254 1.34 7.08 -13.21
CA CYS A 254 0.17 7.18 -14.09
C CYS A 254 0.48 7.83 -15.45
N THR A 255 1.72 8.18 -15.74
CA THR A 255 2.10 8.85 -17.02
C THR A 255 1.66 8.03 -18.23
N ALA A 256 1.72 6.69 -18.14
CA ALA A 256 1.31 5.79 -19.21
C ALA A 256 -0.20 5.84 -19.54
N TYR A 257 -1.05 6.27 -18.60
CA TYR A 257 -2.50 6.41 -18.85
C TYR A 257 -2.81 7.58 -19.79
N ASN A 258 -2.18 8.72 -19.54
CA ASN A 258 -2.28 9.89 -20.41
C ASN A 258 -1.17 10.91 -20.12
N PRO A 259 -0.04 10.88 -20.84
CA PRO A 259 1.11 11.75 -20.58
C PRO A 259 0.81 13.25 -20.75
N TRP A 260 -0.27 13.59 -21.45
CA TRP A 260 -0.65 14.98 -21.72
C TRP A 260 -1.45 15.63 -20.59
N VAL A 261 -2.02 14.83 -19.70
CA VAL A 261 -2.84 15.33 -18.58
C VAL A 261 -2.21 15.02 -17.21
N VAL A 262 -1.16 14.19 -17.15
CA VAL A 262 -0.48 13.81 -15.91
C VAL A 262 0.84 14.59 -15.78
N PRO A 263 0.90 15.67 -14.98
CA PRO A 263 2.13 16.46 -14.82
C PRO A 263 3.18 15.75 -13.95
N TYR A 264 2.76 14.96 -13.01
CA TYR A 264 3.59 14.14 -12.13
C TYR A 264 2.75 13.02 -11.50
N SER A 265 3.42 12.05 -10.89
CA SER A 265 2.76 10.99 -10.10
C SER A 265 3.37 10.92 -8.71
N LEU A 266 2.51 10.81 -7.67
CA LEU A 266 2.92 10.45 -6.32
C LEU A 266 2.84 8.93 -6.22
N CYS A 267 4.00 8.27 -6.13
CA CYS A 267 4.12 6.82 -6.10
C CYS A 267 4.38 6.34 -4.68
N VAL A 268 3.65 5.31 -4.27
CA VAL A 268 3.78 4.65 -2.96
C VAL A 268 4.26 3.22 -3.19
N ASN A 269 5.50 2.94 -2.80
CA ASN A 269 6.20 1.70 -3.12
C ASN A 269 6.02 0.64 -2.02
N ASN A 270 4.77 0.32 -1.64
CA ASN A 270 4.46 -0.70 -0.64
C ASN A 270 5.11 -2.06 -0.95
N HIS A 271 5.24 -2.40 -2.22
CA HIS A 271 5.91 -3.62 -2.66
C HIS A 271 7.37 -3.73 -2.17
N LEU A 272 8.10 -2.60 -2.09
CA LEU A 272 9.47 -2.57 -1.59
C LEU A 272 9.52 -2.77 -0.07
N VAL A 273 8.61 -2.09 0.67
CA VAL A 273 8.51 -2.26 2.14
C VAL A 273 8.20 -3.72 2.46
N LEU A 274 7.19 -4.29 1.80
CA LEU A 274 6.81 -5.69 2.01
C LEU A 274 7.93 -6.65 1.68
N LYS A 275 8.64 -6.43 0.58
CA LYS A 275 9.78 -7.26 0.22
C LYS A 275 10.81 -7.27 1.34
N ASN A 276 11.18 -6.10 1.89
CA ASN A 276 12.15 -6.02 2.98
C ASN A 276 11.67 -6.78 4.23
N TYR A 277 10.42 -6.62 4.64
CA TYR A 277 9.85 -7.36 5.77
C TYR A 277 9.84 -8.88 5.53
N LEU A 278 9.51 -9.32 4.33
CA LEU A 278 9.45 -10.74 3.99
C LEU A 278 10.84 -11.38 3.90
N GLU A 279 11.84 -10.67 3.36
CA GLU A 279 13.25 -11.11 3.34
C GLU A 279 13.79 -11.21 4.78
N ASP A 280 13.53 -10.22 5.63
CA ASP A 280 13.89 -10.27 7.05
C ASP A 280 13.22 -11.44 7.78
N TRP A 281 11.96 -11.74 7.44
CA TRP A 281 11.26 -12.88 8.01
C TRP A 281 11.95 -14.21 7.67
N LEU A 282 12.25 -14.46 6.40
CA LEU A 282 12.95 -15.69 5.97
C LEU A 282 14.36 -15.77 6.53
N ALA A 283 15.07 -14.65 6.68
CA ALA A 283 16.38 -14.58 7.30
C ALA A 283 16.35 -14.80 8.83
N GLY A 284 15.18 -14.92 9.44
CA GLY A 284 15.02 -15.03 10.89
C GLY A 284 15.22 -13.70 11.64
N THR A 285 15.40 -12.58 10.93
CA THR A 285 15.54 -11.24 11.52
C THR A 285 14.23 -10.81 12.14
N LEU A 286 14.27 -10.26 13.36
CA LEU A 286 13.06 -9.75 14.03
C LEU A 286 12.55 -8.50 13.32
N TRP A 287 11.24 -8.47 13.08
CA TRP A 287 10.59 -7.25 12.61
C TRP A 287 10.55 -6.19 13.72
N PRO A 288 10.77 -4.91 13.40
CA PRO A 288 10.56 -3.83 14.36
C PRO A 288 9.07 -3.75 14.75
N GLU A 289 8.81 -3.26 15.97
CA GLU A 289 7.43 -3.11 16.45
C GLU A 289 6.66 -2.10 15.61
N HIS A 290 7.32 -0.98 15.26
CA HIS A 290 6.74 0.04 14.36
C HIS A 290 7.83 0.73 13.55
N GLN A 291 7.51 1.06 12.28
CA GLN A 291 8.37 1.87 11.40
C GLN A 291 7.57 2.95 10.69
N GLN A 292 8.23 4.10 10.49
CA GLN A 292 7.69 5.21 9.70
C GLN A 292 8.66 5.54 8.56
N PHE A 293 8.12 5.68 7.38
CA PHE A 293 8.86 6.05 6.18
C PHE A 293 8.29 7.35 5.63
N GLY A 294 9.12 8.22 5.12
CA GLY A 294 8.74 9.51 4.55
C GLY A 294 9.43 9.77 3.22
N LEU A 295 9.34 11.01 2.75
CA LEU A 295 9.80 11.45 1.43
C LEU A 295 11.31 11.25 1.19
N GLU A 296 12.13 11.15 2.24
CA GLU A 296 13.56 10.82 2.11
C GLU A 296 13.82 9.31 1.90
N SER A 297 12.79 8.46 2.04
CA SER A 297 12.91 7.02 1.78
C SER A 297 12.65 6.70 0.32
N GLU A 298 13.01 5.47 -0.09
CA GLU A 298 12.65 4.95 -1.42
C GLU A 298 11.19 4.49 -1.54
N PHE A 299 10.44 4.52 -0.43
CA PHE A 299 9.09 3.96 -0.34
C PHE A 299 7.98 4.92 -0.75
N ILE A 300 8.29 6.21 -0.87
CA ILE A 300 7.39 7.21 -1.42
C ILE A 300 8.17 8.24 -2.24
N GLN A 301 7.65 8.60 -3.40
CA GLN A 301 8.30 9.54 -4.28
C GLN A 301 7.30 10.31 -5.15
N VAL A 302 7.66 11.51 -5.55
CA VAL A 302 6.97 12.25 -6.61
C VAL A 302 7.78 12.14 -7.89
N VAL A 303 7.21 11.57 -8.93
CA VAL A 303 7.85 11.35 -10.24
C VAL A 303 7.38 12.43 -11.22
N PRO A 304 8.23 13.42 -11.58
CA PRO A 304 7.85 14.46 -12.54
C PRO A 304 7.72 13.89 -13.96
N ASN A 305 6.66 14.24 -14.66
CA ASN A 305 6.54 13.91 -16.08
C ASN A 305 7.33 14.93 -16.93
N THR A 306 8.48 14.50 -17.45
CA THR A 306 9.35 15.34 -18.28
C THR A 306 8.81 15.62 -19.68
N GLN A 307 7.77 14.92 -20.12
CA GLN A 307 7.07 15.13 -21.40
C GLN A 307 5.88 16.07 -21.26
N TYR A 308 5.45 16.35 -20.04
CA TYR A 308 4.34 17.24 -19.78
C TYR A 308 4.76 18.70 -20.11
N ASN A 309 4.00 19.34 -21.00
CA ASN A 309 4.31 20.69 -21.48
C ASN A 309 3.05 21.59 -21.45
N PHE A 310 2.58 21.87 -20.27
CA PHE A 310 1.52 22.87 -20.07
C PHE A 310 2.16 24.21 -19.73
N ALA A 311 1.85 25.24 -20.50
CA ALA A 311 2.34 26.61 -20.27
C ALA A 311 3.89 26.73 -20.13
N ASN A 312 4.65 25.89 -20.84
CA ASN A 312 6.12 25.79 -20.76
C ASN A 312 6.64 25.46 -19.34
N GLN A 313 5.88 24.71 -18.54
CA GLN A 313 6.32 24.29 -17.22
C GLN A 313 7.31 23.14 -17.30
N ASP A 314 8.44 23.28 -16.60
CA ASP A 314 9.40 22.21 -16.37
C ASP A 314 9.10 21.55 -15.02
N MET A 315 8.40 20.38 -15.06
CA MET A 315 8.04 19.65 -13.85
C MET A 315 9.27 19.19 -13.05
N LEU A 316 10.38 18.89 -13.74
CA LEU A 316 11.62 18.49 -13.07
C LEU A 316 12.28 19.68 -12.35
N ALA A 317 12.22 20.88 -12.94
CA ALA A 317 12.70 22.09 -12.27
C ALA A 317 11.87 22.39 -11.02
N LEU A 318 10.55 22.34 -11.11
CA LEU A 318 9.65 22.51 -9.95
C LEU A 318 9.91 21.49 -8.85
N TYR A 319 10.11 20.21 -9.21
CA TYR A 319 10.50 19.19 -8.26
C TYR A 319 11.77 19.55 -7.50
N ARG A 320 12.84 19.97 -8.21
CA ARG A 320 14.12 20.35 -7.59
C ARG A 320 14.00 21.56 -6.68
N ASP A 321 13.19 22.54 -7.07
CA ASP A 321 13.00 23.79 -6.32
C ASP A 321 12.31 23.55 -4.98
N PHE A 322 11.39 22.57 -4.90
CA PHE A 322 10.55 22.37 -3.73
C PHE A 322 10.88 21.12 -2.90
N TYR A 323 11.68 20.17 -3.41
CA TYR A 323 11.95 18.90 -2.73
C TYR A 323 12.51 19.08 -1.30
N SER A 324 13.57 19.88 -1.15
CA SER A 324 14.17 20.10 0.17
C SER A 324 13.21 20.76 1.16
N GLN A 325 12.35 21.65 0.67
CA GLN A 325 11.33 22.29 1.52
C GLN A 325 10.27 21.27 1.94
N ALA A 326 9.86 20.37 1.05
CA ALA A 326 8.89 19.32 1.35
C ALA A 326 9.40 18.37 2.44
N VAL A 327 10.68 17.97 2.36
CA VAL A 327 11.35 17.17 3.39
C VAL A 327 11.33 17.86 4.75
N GLU A 328 11.69 19.14 4.82
CA GLU A 328 11.68 19.92 6.07
C GLU A 328 10.26 20.10 6.62
N LYS A 329 9.27 20.27 5.73
CA LYS A 329 7.85 20.36 6.13
C LYS A 329 7.32 19.03 6.68
N GLU A 330 7.71 17.90 6.08
CA GLU A 330 7.33 16.59 6.61
C GLU A 330 7.93 16.34 7.99
N LYS A 331 9.22 16.65 8.19
CA LYS A 331 9.88 16.53 9.51
C LYS A 331 9.24 17.40 10.59
N ALA A 332 8.71 18.56 10.20
CA ALA A 332 8.03 19.49 11.10
C ALA A 332 6.54 19.22 11.27
N TYR A 333 5.98 18.26 10.51
CA TYR A 333 4.56 17.95 10.56
C TYR A 333 4.21 17.14 11.80
N GLU A 334 3.41 17.75 12.66
CA GLU A 334 2.78 17.12 13.83
C GLU A 334 1.29 16.88 13.52
N LYS A 335 0.82 15.65 13.75
CA LYS A 335 -0.60 15.29 13.60
C LYS A 335 -1.47 15.95 14.66
#